data_258fca9c2e68995582f3e69ad0b77a4d
#
_entry.id   258fca9c2e68995582f3e69ad0b77a4d
#
_cell.length_a   1.000
_cell.length_b   1.000
_cell.length_c   1.000
_cell.angle_alpha   90.00
_cell.angle_beta   90.00
_cell.angle_gamma   90.00
#
_symmetry.space_group_name_H-M   'P 1'
#
loop_
_entity.id
_entity.type
_entity.pdbx_description
1 polymer ?
#
loop_
_entity_poly.entity_id
_entity_poly.type
_entity_poly.pdbx_seq_one_letter_code
_entity_poly.pdbx_strand_id
1 'polypeptide(L)'
;MLAVDKCALVVIDIQGKLAQLMHQKEALFENAQKLVKGVQILEIPIIVTEQYPKGLGPTIPEIAALVPNFRPLPKVAFSCCGDEGFQRELKAVNRRQILICSTFCHWDMLAV
;
A
#
# COMPACT_ATOMS: atom_id res chain seq x y z
N MET A 1 -13.92 -11.59 -11.86
CA MET A 1 -14.45 -10.24 -11.67
C MET A 1 -14.17 -9.74 -10.25
N LEU A 2 -13.77 -8.50 -10.12
CA LEU A 2 -13.56 -7.90 -8.79
C LEU A 2 -14.90 -7.63 -8.11
N ALA A 3 -14.97 -7.95 -6.83
CA ALA A 3 -16.17 -7.71 -6.02
C ALA A 3 -15.78 -6.87 -4.80
N VAL A 4 -16.54 -5.82 -4.53
CA VAL A 4 -16.26 -4.86 -3.45
C VAL A 4 -16.12 -5.57 -2.10
N ASP A 5 -16.99 -6.50 -1.81
CA ASP A 5 -16.99 -7.23 -0.54
C ASP A 5 -15.88 -8.27 -0.42
N LYS A 6 -15.11 -8.50 -1.49
CA LYS A 6 -14.02 -9.47 -1.53
C LYS A 6 -12.66 -8.83 -1.73
N CYS A 7 -12.60 -7.51 -1.87
CA CYS A 7 -11.36 -6.79 -2.17
C CYS A 7 -10.71 -6.19 -0.92
N ALA A 8 -9.39 -6.11 -0.96
CA ALA A 8 -8.60 -5.29 -0.05
C ALA A 8 -7.56 -4.55 -0.90
N LEU A 9 -7.22 -3.33 -0.51
CA LEU A 9 -6.15 -2.56 -1.15
C LEU A 9 -4.90 -2.67 -0.31
N VAL A 10 -3.78 -2.99 -0.95
CA VAL A 10 -2.46 -2.97 -0.34
C VAL A 10 -1.65 -1.86 -0.98
N VAL A 11 -1.25 -0.87 -0.19
CA VAL A 11 -0.37 0.22 -0.61
C VAL A 11 1.04 -0.17 -0.17
N ILE A 12 1.92 -0.39 -1.14
CA ILE A 12 3.25 -0.94 -0.88
C ILE A 12 4.32 0.14 -1.05
N ASP A 13 4.93 0.53 0.07
CA ASP A 13 6.19 1.27 0.11
C ASP A 13 6.23 2.56 -0.73
N ILE A 14 5.18 3.35 -0.70
CA ILE A 14 5.17 4.69 -1.33
C ILE A 14 5.71 5.67 -0.29
N GLN A 15 7.03 5.78 -0.20
CA GLN A 15 7.71 6.38 0.93
C GLN A 15 8.72 7.46 0.56
N GLY A 16 8.77 8.49 1.39
CA GLY A 16 9.87 9.41 1.56
C GLY A 16 10.50 9.91 0.28
N LYS A 17 11.81 10.02 0.33
CA LYS A 17 12.58 10.56 -0.80
C LYS A 17 12.54 9.66 -2.03
N LEU A 18 12.43 8.35 -1.84
CA LEU A 18 12.38 7.42 -2.96
C LEU A 18 11.14 7.69 -3.83
N ALA A 19 10.00 7.92 -3.21
CA ALA A 19 8.79 8.26 -3.93
C ALA A 19 8.94 9.58 -4.71
N GLN A 20 9.65 10.54 -4.12
CA GLN A 20 9.88 11.84 -4.76
C GLN A 20 10.77 11.75 -5.99
N LEU A 21 11.59 10.70 -6.10
CA LEU A 21 12.50 10.50 -7.23
C LEU A 21 11.87 9.73 -8.38
N MET A 22 10.63 9.27 -8.22
CA MET A 22 9.96 8.49 -9.24
C MET A 22 9.64 9.36 -10.47
N HIS A 23 9.77 8.74 -11.65
CA HIS A 23 9.39 9.38 -12.91
C HIS A 23 7.88 9.64 -12.89
N GLN A 24 7.49 10.86 -13.30
CA GLN A 24 6.08 11.28 -13.32
C GLN A 24 5.42 11.13 -11.94
N LYS A 25 6.13 11.53 -10.90
CA LYS A 25 5.63 11.37 -9.52
C LYS A 25 4.29 12.05 -9.28
N GLU A 26 4.04 13.19 -9.91
CA GLU A 26 2.77 13.91 -9.75
C GLU A 26 1.59 13.06 -10.22
N ALA A 27 1.71 12.43 -11.38
CA ALA A 27 0.68 11.54 -11.89
C ALA A 27 0.50 10.30 -11.01
N LEU A 28 1.62 9.73 -10.53
CA LEU A 28 1.59 8.59 -9.62
C LEU A 28 0.87 8.94 -8.33
N PHE A 29 1.23 10.08 -7.72
CA PHE A 29 0.63 10.49 -6.44
C PHE A 29 -0.86 10.80 -6.61
N GLU A 30 -1.22 11.48 -7.68
CA GLU A 30 -2.62 11.79 -7.97
C GLU A 30 -3.44 10.53 -8.16
N ASN A 31 -2.94 9.57 -8.93
CA ASN A 31 -3.64 8.32 -9.19
C ASN A 31 -3.75 7.47 -7.92
N ALA A 32 -2.70 7.44 -7.11
CA ALA A 32 -2.73 6.73 -5.83
C ALA A 32 -3.77 7.34 -4.89
N GLN A 33 -3.85 8.66 -4.83
CA GLN A 33 -4.84 9.34 -4.01
C GLN A 33 -6.26 9.03 -4.48
N LYS A 34 -6.50 9.04 -5.78
CA LYS A 34 -7.81 8.70 -6.35
C LYS A 34 -8.22 7.28 -5.98
N LEU A 35 -7.28 6.35 -6.08
CA LEU A 35 -7.54 4.95 -5.73
C LEU A 35 -7.88 4.80 -4.25
N VAL A 36 -7.09 5.43 -3.37
CA VAL A 36 -7.33 5.36 -1.93
C VAL A 36 -8.68 5.96 -1.58
N LYS A 37 -9.01 7.12 -2.13
CA LYS A 37 -10.31 7.75 -1.90
C LYS A 37 -11.46 6.87 -2.39
N GLY A 38 -11.30 6.27 -3.56
CA GLY A 38 -12.33 5.41 -4.14
C GLY A 38 -12.61 4.18 -3.28
N VAL A 39 -11.55 3.50 -2.82
CA VAL A 39 -11.74 2.30 -2.00
C VAL A 39 -12.30 2.63 -0.63
N GLN A 40 -12.03 3.83 -0.10
CA GLN A 40 -12.64 4.25 1.16
C GLN A 40 -14.15 4.46 1.03
N ILE A 41 -14.58 5.07 -0.06
CA ILE A 41 -16.00 5.27 -0.33
C ILE A 41 -16.73 3.93 -0.40
N LEU A 42 -16.06 2.92 -0.95
CA LEU A 42 -16.60 1.56 -1.07
C LEU A 42 -16.39 0.71 0.20
N GLU A 43 -15.79 1.30 1.23
CA GLU A 43 -15.50 0.62 2.50
C GLU A 43 -14.60 -0.62 2.33
N ILE A 44 -13.68 -0.58 1.35
CA ILE A 44 -12.70 -1.63 1.13
C ILE A 44 -11.55 -1.45 2.12
N PRO A 45 -11.13 -2.51 2.83
CA PRO A 45 -10.00 -2.41 3.77
C PRO A 45 -8.71 -2.03 3.07
N ILE A 46 -7.88 -1.23 3.74
CA ILE A 46 -6.60 -0.76 3.22
C ILE A 46 -5.49 -1.20 4.15
N ILE A 47 -4.45 -1.83 3.58
CA ILE A 47 -3.23 -2.19 4.30
C ILE A 47 -2.10 -1.36 3.68
N VAL A 48 -1.34 -0.65 4.52
CA VAL A 48 -0.20 0.16 4.08
C VAL A 48 1.07 -0.44 4.65
N THR A 49 2.08 -0.68 3.79
CA THR A 49 3.39 -1.16 4.25
C THR A 49 4.44 -0.08 4.10
N GLU A 50 5.46 -0.15 4.96
CA GLU A 50 6.62 0.72 4.90
C GLU A 50 7.89 -0.13 5.01
N GLN A 51 8.76 -0.01 4.00
CA GLN A 51 10.04 -0.69 3.97
C GLN A 51 11.04 0.11 4.78
N TYR A 52 11.57 -0.47 5.86
CA TYR A 52 12.60 0.14 6.69
C TYR A 52 12.38 1.65 6.88
N PRO A 53 11.27 2.04 7.55
CA PRO A 53 10.89 3.47 7.60
C PRO A 53 11.92 4.36 8.27
N LYS A 54 12.76 3.81 9.17
CA LYS A 54 13.84 4.59 9.80
C LYS A 54 14.87 5.09 8.79
N GLY A 55 15.08 4.35 7.70
CA GLY A 55 16.01 4.73 6.65
C GLY A 55 15.35 5.38 5.45
N LEU A 56 14.24 4.81 4.98
CA LEU A 56 13.58 5.27 3.75
C LEU A 56 12.51 6.33 4.00
N GLY A 57 12.17 6.59 5.26
CA GLY A 57 11.16 7.57 5.61
C GLY A 57 9.75 6.99 5.59
N PRO A 58 8.76 7.76 6.05
CA PRO A 58 7.39 7.30 6.13
C PRO A 58 6.68 7.33 4.77
N THR A 59 5.51 6.73 4.72
CA THR A 59 4.59 6.87 3.59
C THR A 59 4.37 8.37 3.30
N ILE A 60 4.27 8.72 2.03
CA ILE A 60 4.09 10.13 1.65
C ILE A 60 2.84 10.72 2.32
N PRO A 61 2.90 12.00 2.73
CA PRO A 61 1.77 12.63 3.42
C PRO A 61 0.48 12.61 2.62
N GLU A 62 0.56 12.69 1.31
CA GLU A 62 -0.59 12.68 0.43
C GLU A 62 -1.42 11.41 0.56
N ILE A 63 -0.78 10.28 0.86
CA ILE A 63 -1.47 9.01 1.10
C ILE A 63 -1.83 8.85 2.58
N ALA A 64 -0.88 9.13 3.46
CA ALA A 64 -1.09 8.96 4.90
C ALA A 64 -2.30 9.75 5.41
N ALA A 65 -2.49 10.96 4.89
CA ALA A 65 -3.59 11.82 5.31
C ALA A 65 -4.97 11.29 4.88
N LEU A 66 -5.02 10.43 3.88
CA LEU A 66 -6.28 9.90 3.36
C LEU A 66 -6.75 8.64 4.07
N VAL A 67 -5.84 7.92 4.75
CA VAL A 67 -6.17 6.64 5.37
C VAL A 67 -6.62 6.85 6.81
N PRO A 68 -7.89 6.53 7.14
CA PRO A 68 -8.36 6.68 8.52
C PRO A 68 -7.59 5.76 9.46
N ASN A 69 -7.26 6.26 10.66
CA ASN A 69 -6.50 5.48 11.64
C ASN A 69 -5.23 4.88 11.04
N PHE A 70 -4.47 5.71 10.33
CA PHE A 70 -3.28 5.30 9.60
C PHE A 70 -2.32 4.52 10.51
N ARG A 71 -2.10 3.26 10.19
CA ARG A 71 -1.19 2.36 10.91
C ARG A 71 -0.35 1.58 9.91
N PRO A 72 0.72 2.17 9.39
CA PRO A 72 1.56 1.47 8.42
C PRO A 72 2.26 0.29 9.09
N LEU A 73 2.43 -0.79 8.33
CA LEU A 73 3.16 -1.97 8.78
C LEU A 73 4.62 -1.83 8.35
N PRO A 74 5.55 -1.61 9.29
CA PRO A 74 6.97 -1.59 8.96
C PRO A 74 7.44 -2.99 8.62
N LYS A 75 8.24 -3.12 7.58
CA LYS A 75 8.83 -4.40 7.22
C LYS A 75 10.29 -4.26 6.86
N VAL A 76 11.07 -5.30 7.11
CA VAL A 76 12.47 -5.38 6.73
C VAL A 76 12.60 -6.14 5.42
N ALA A 77 11.80 -7.19 5.25
CA ALA A 77 11.78 -7.97 4.01
C ALA A 77 11.28 -7.13 2.86
N PHE A 78 11.91 -7.27 1.69
CA PHE A 78 11.50 -6.53 0.50
C PHE A 78 10.11 -6.97 0.03
N SER A 79 9.85 -8.27 0.04
CA SER A 79 8.55 -8.82 -0.31
C SER A 79 7.59 -8.75 0.86
N CYS A 80 6.37 -8.32 0.62
CA CYS A 80 5.32 -8.31 1.65
C CYS A 80 5.04 -9.72 2.16
N CYS A 81 5.07 -10.73 1.30
CA CYS A 81 4.80 -12.11 1.69
C CYS A 81 5.86 -12.67 2.63
N GLY A 82 7.05 -12.08 2.67
CA GLY A 82 8.10 -12.47 3.59
C GLY A 82 7.95 -11.87 4.99
N ASP A 83 6.95 -11.03 5.21
CA ASP A 83 6.75 -10.34 6.48
C ASP A 83 5.56 -10.95 7.23
N GLU A 84 5.83 -11.42 8.44
CA GLU A 84 4.78 -12.08 9.25
C GLU A 84 3.67 -11.11 9.67
N GLY A 85 4.02 -9.85 9.94
CA GLY A 85 3.04 -8.84 10.28
C GLY A 85 2.06 -8.60 9.16
N PHE A 86 2.58 -8.52 7.93
CA PHE A 86 1.75 -8.36 6.75
C PHE A 86 0.83 -9.57 6.57
N GLN A 87 1.38 -10.78 6.70
CA GLN A 87 0.58 -12.01 6.56
C GLN A 87 -0.55 -12.05 7.57
N ARG A 88 -0.28 -11.67 8.82
CA ARG A 88 -1.29 -11.61 9.86
C ARG A 88 -2.41 -10.63 9.53
N GLU A 89 -2.01 -9.43 9.08
CA GLU A 89 -2.97 -8.39 8.73
C GLU A 89 -3.83 -8.81 7.55
N LEU A 90 -3.21 -9.42 6.55
CA LEU A 90 -3.93 -9.91 5.38
C LEU A 90 -4.96 -10.98 5.76
N LYS A 91 -4.60 -11.88 6.66
CA LYS A 91 -5.53 -12.89 7.17
C LYS A 91 -6.67 -12.26 7.97
N ALA A 92 -6.36 -11.21 8.74
CA ALA A 92 -7.36 -10.53 9.56
C ALA A 92 -8.44 -9.85 8.72
N VAL A 93 -8.08 -9.24 7.59
CA VAL A 93 -9.07 -8.62 6.71
C VAL A 93 -9.88 -9.66 5.93
N ASN A 94 -9.36 -10.87 5.78
CA ASN A 94 -10.06 -12.00 5.18
C ASN A 94 -10.69 -11.70 3.82
N ARG A 95 -9.91 -11.09 2.94
CA ARG A 95 -10.34 -10.77 1.57
C ARG A 95 -9.55 -11.59 0.58
N ARG A 96 -10.21 -12.08 -0.46
CA ARG A 96 -9.59 -12.97 -1.46
C ARG A 96 -9.00 -12.23 -2.64
N GLN A 97 -9.47 -11.02 -2.90
CA GLN A 97 -9.04 -10.24 -4.06
C GLN A 97 -8.22 -9.05 -3.57
N ILE A 98 -7.03 -8.90 -4.12
CA ILE A 98 -6.08 -7.89 -3.66
C ILE A 98 -5.80 -6.90 -4.78
N LEU A 99 -6.04 -5.62 -4.49
CA LEU A 99 -5.60 -4.51 -5.34
C LEU A 99 -4.27 -4.01 -4.80
N ILE A 100 -3.33 -3.76 -5.68
CA ILE A 100 -1.98 -3.35 -5.29
C ILE A 100 -1.68 -1.98 -5.86
N CYS A 101 -1.14 -1.10 -5.01
CA CYS A 101 -0.65 0.21 -5.37
C CYS A 101 0.79 0.33 -4.90
N SER A 102 1.74 0.51 -5.83
CA SER A 102 3.16 0.53 -5.50
C SER A 102 3.93 1.39 -6.50
N THR A 103 5.11 1.87 -6.06
CA THR A 103 6.07 2.55 -6.95
C THR A 103 7.09 1.59 -7.53
N PHE A 104 7.15 0.35 -7.04
CA PHE A 104 8.13 -0.63 -7.47
C PHE A 104 7.67 -1.40 -8.70
N CYS A 105 8.61 -2.11 -9.33
CA CYS A 105 8.32 -2.86 -10.53
C CYS A 105 7.50 -4.12 -10.22
N HIS A 106 7.02 -4.75 -11.29
CA HIS A 106 6.13 -5.90 -11.18
C HIS A 106 6.72 -7.12 -10.47
N TRP A 107 8.04 -7.20 -10.34
CA TRP A 107 8.66 -8.32 -9.62
C TRP A 107 8.23 -8.34 -8.16
N ASP A 108 8.14 -7.18 -7.54
CA ASP A 108 7.67 -7.08 -6.15
C ASP A 108 6.22 -7.49 -6.04
N MET A 109 5.44 -7.11 -7.01
CA MET A 109 4.01 -7.44 -7.05
C MET A 109 3.80 -8.94 -7.20
N LEU A 110 4.64 -9.63 -7.96
CA LEU A 110 4.58 -11.08 -8.09
C LEU A 110 4.93 -11.80 -6.79
N ALA A 111 5.72 -11.16 -5.93
CA ALA A 111 6.12 -11.72 -4.66
C ALA A 111 5.08 -11.49 -3.55
N VAL A 112 4.10 -10.67 -3.81
CA VAL A 112 2.98 -10.44 -2.89
C VAL A 112 1.93 -11.53 -3.03
#